data_42f06967347546be73f8454f8cfcf3e3
#
_entry.id   42f06967347546be73f8454f8cfcf3e3
#
_cell.length_a   1.000
_cell.length_b   1.000
_cell.length_c   1.000
_cell.angle_alpha   90.00
_cell.angle_beta   90.00
_cell.angle_gamma   90.00
#
_symmetry.space_group_name_H-M   'P 1'
#
loop_
_entity.id
_entity.type
_entity.pdbx_description
1 polymer ?
#
loop_
_entity_poly.entity_id
_entity_poly.type
_entity_poly.pdbx_seq_one_letter_code
_entity_poly.pdbx_strand_id
1 'polypeptide(L)'
;MNRSAGVLMHVSSLPSNYGIGTFGKEAYAFIDFLKEAGQTYWQMLPLHPTGFGNSPYQALSSFAGNPYLIDLDMLIEDGLLKKEEVEDIDWGKDDSKVDYGKLYANRFAILEKASRRLASAKSEDYFTFLEEEKDWLKDYATFMAIKEDRHGQPWSQWPQQLRDHTSEEVKEEAYRLRERVVFYERIQYLFAKQIKALKKYANENGIKIIGDLPFYIASDSSDVWVSSEQFLMDEATHSIQYVSGMPVDGANPNGHKWGNPLFDWDRIEQEQYKWWIKRAKHALQWCDVLRIDHFQGY
;
A
#
# COMPACT_ATOMS: atom_id res chain seq x y z
N MET A 1 -28.44 16.72 -3.78
CA MET A 1 -27.30 16.34 -2.90
C MET A 1 -27.30 17.27 -1.71
N ASN A 2 -27.18 16.72 -0.50
CA ASN A 2 -27.01 17.56 0.69
C ASN A 2 -25.56 18.10 0.72
N ARG A 3 -25.42 19.36 1.16
CA ARG A 3 -24.10 19.96 1.37
C ARG A 3 -23.38 19.20 2.50
N SER A 4 -22.12 18.85 2.29
CA SER A 4 -21.29 18.09 3.22
C SER A 4 -19.93 18.75 3.35
N ALA A 5 -19.25 18.52 4.47
CA ALA A 5 -17.89 18.98 4.72
C ALA A 5 -17.04 17.83 5.28
N GLY A 6 -15.74 17.93 5.13
CA GLY A 6 -14.78 16.95 5.62
C GLY A 6 -13.38 17.52 5.76
N VAL A 7 -12.48 16.72 6.32
CA VAL A 7 -11.08 17.08 6.51
C VAL A 7 -10.20 16.11 5.73
N LEU A 8 -9.22 16.65 5.00
CA LEU A 8 -8.12 15.88 4.46
C LEU A 8 -7.01 15.80 5.50
N MET A 9 -6.73 14.62 6.01
CA MET A 9 -5.64 14.34 6.93
C MET A 9 -5.15 12.92 6.66
N HIS A 10 -3.91 12.77 6.21
CA HIS A 10 -3.37 11.43 6.03
C HIS A 10 -3.09 10.77 7.38
N VAL A 11 -3.35 9.46 7.50
CA VAL A 11 -3.14 8.71 8.74
C VAL A 11 -1.72 8.87 9.28
N SER A 12 -0.72 8.88 8.41
CA SER A 12 0.69 9.06 8.81
C SER A 12 0.99 10.37 9.54
N SER A 13 0.08 11.37 9.45
CA SER A 13 0.22 12.67 10.10
C SER A 13 -0.44 12.72 11.50
N LEU A 14 -1.10 11.65 11.91
CA LEU A 14 -1.65 11.54 13.27
C LEU A 14 -0.53 11.30 14.28
N PRO A 15 -0.68 11.74 15.54
CA PRO A 15 0.26 11.43 16.60
C PRO A 15 0.48 9.93 16.77
N SER A 16 1.70 9.52 17.14
CA SER A 16 2.01 8.12 17.40
C SER A 16 3.29 7.99 18.22
N ASN A 17 3.36 7.00 19.08
CA ASN A 17 4.58 6.62 19.81
C ASN A 17 5.58 5.86 18.92
N TYR A 18 5.21 5.56 17.66
CA TYR A 18 5.95 4.65 16.78
C TYR A 18 6.49 5.33 15.51
N GLY A 19 6.72 6.65 15.58
CA GLY A 19 7.39 7.45 14.55
C GLY A 19 6.58 7.77 13.30
N ILE A 20 5.33 7.27 13.21
CA ILE A 20 4.39 7.54 12.12
C ILE A 20 2.97 7.28 12.62
N GLY A 21 1.99 8.07 12.18
CA GLY A 21 0.58 7.81 12.49
C GLY A 21 0.12 6.46 11.94
N THR A 22 -0.77 5.80 12.70
CA THR A 22 -1.23 4.43 12.46
C THR A 22 -2.76 4.34 12.57
N PHE A 23 -3.33 3.17 12.29
CA PHE A 23 -4.77 2.90 12.47
C PHE A 23 -5.18 2.68 13.93
N GLY A 24 -4.34 3.10 14.89
CA GLY A 24 -4.58 2.91 16.32
C GLY A 24 -5.43 3.99 16.95
N LYS A 25 -5.30 4.11 18.27
CA LYS A 25 -6.09 4.98 19.14
C LYS A 25 -6.31 6.40 18.61
N GLU A 26 -5.26 7.03 18.06
CA GLU A 26 -5.34 8.41 17.59
C GLU A 26 -6.19 8.55 16.30
N ALA A 27 -6.26 7.50 15.47
CA ALA A 27 -7.15 7.46 14.32
C ALA A 27 -8.63 7.36 14.75
N TYR A 28 -8.93 6.60 15.79
CA TYR A 28 -10.27 6.54 16.38
C TYR A 28 -10.66 7.86 17.05
N ALA A 29 -9.76 8.46 17.82
CA ALA A 29 -9.96 9.77 18.43
C ALA A 29 -10.17 10.87 17.38
N PHE A 30 -9.51 10.79 16.23
CA PHE A 30 -9.73 11.73 15.13
C PHE A 30 -11.13 11.57 14.51
N ILE A 31 -11.67 10.36 14.42
CA ILE A 31 -13.07 10.13 13.99
C ILE A 31 -14.04 10.77 14.97
N ASP A 32 -13.82 10.61 16.28
CA ASP A 32 -14.65 11.23 17.32
C ASP A 32 -14.61 12.76 17.23
N PHE A 33 -13.40 13.33 17.05
CA PHE A 33 -13.24 14.77 16.80
C PHE A 33 -14.00 15.25 15.56
N LEU A 34 -13.93 14.53 14.44
CA LEU A 34 -14.65 14.89 13.21
C LEU A 34 -16.16 14.89 13.43
N LYS A 35 -16.69 13.89 14.18
CA LYS A 35 -18.09 13.80 14.54
C LYS A 35 -18.51 14.99 15.39
N GLU A 36 -17.77 15.31 16.45
CA GLU A 36 -18.03 16.44 17.33
C GLU A 36 -17.96 17.80 16.58
N ALA A 37 -17.03 17.91 15.62
CA ALA A 37 -16.90 19.09 14.74
C ALA A 37 -17.95 19.15 13.63
N GLY A 38 -18.94 18.23 13.60
CA GLY A 38 -20.00 18.21 12.59
C GLY A 38 -19.52 17.90 11.17
N GLN A 39 -18.35 17.27 11.03
CA GLN A 39 -17.85 16.79 9.75
C GLN A 39 -18.53 15.49 9.35
N THR A 40 -18.51 15.17 8.05
CA THR A 40 -19.12 13.94 7.50
C THR A 40 -18.13 13.10 6.70
N TYR A 41 -16.96 13.65 6.37
CA TYR A 41 -15.94 12.97 5.60
C TYR A 41 -14.55 13.11 6.21
N TRP A 42 -13.79 12.01 6.15
CA TRP A 42 -12.36 11.99 6.35
C TRP A 42 -11.69 11.56 5.03
N GLN A 43 -10.93 12.47 4.41
CA GLN A 43 -10.16 12.15 3.21
C GLN A 43 -8.74 11.79 3.59
N MET A 44 -8.26 10.67 3.04
CA MET A 44 -6.89 10.17 3.19
C MET A 44 -6.16 10.21 1.85
N LEU A 45 -4.84 10.35 1.87
CA LEU A 45 -3.97 10.07 0.73
C LEU A 45 -3.88 8.56 0.49
N PRO A 46 -3.27 8.07 -0.63
CA PRO A 46 -3.14 6.65 -0.89
C PRO A 46 -2.51 5.88 0.28
N LEU A 47 -3.10 4.74 0.65
CA LEU A 47 -2.68 3.91 1.80
C LEU A 47 -1.73 2.78 1.40
N HIS A 48 -1.12 2.87 0.22
CA HIS A 48 -0.28 1.82 -0.36
C HIS A 48 1.17 1.87 0.14
N PRO A 49 1.95 0.75 0.03
CA PRO A 49 3.34 0.71 0.46
C PRO A 49 4.18 1.67 -0.38
N THR A 50 4.85 2.61 0.28
CA THR A 50 5.70 3.59 -0.40
C THR A 50 6.99 2.96 -0.92
N GLY A 51 7.37 3.36 -2.14
CA GLY A 51 8.66 3.04 -2.73
C GLY A 51 9.76 4.04 -2.35
N PHE A 52 10.81 4.09 -3.15
CA PHE A 52 11.88 5.07 -3.00
C PHE A 52 11.31 6.50 -3.08
N GLY A 53 11.74 7.38 -2.14
CA GLY A 53 11.23 8.75 -2.02
C GLY A 53 10.00 8.90 -1.12
N ASN A 54 9.46 7.80 -0.59
CA ASN A 54 8.37 7.78 0.42
C ASN A 54 7.08 8.49 0.00
N SER A 55 6.89 8.69 -1.31
CA SER A 55 5.65 9.28 -1.83
C SER A 55 4.52 8.24 -1.85
N PRO A 56 3.33 8.55 -1.33
CA PRO A 56 2.19 7.65 -1.41
C PRO A 56 1.70 7.43 -2.85
N TYR A 57 2.08 8.29 -3.79
CA TYR A 57 1.76 8.17 -5.21
C TYR A 57 2.78 7.35 -6.01
N GLN A 58 3.90 6.94 -5.39
CA GLN A 58 4.92 6.05 -5.96
C GLN A 58 4.96 4.74 -5.17
N ALA A 59 3.85 4.02 -5.24
CA ALA A 59 3.64 2.82 -4.44
C ALA A 59 4.23 1.56 -5.09
N LEU A 60 4.69 0.64 -4.26
CA LEU A 60 5.17 -0.69 -4.68
C LEU A 60 4.03 -1.63 -5.10
N SER A 61 2.79 -1.29 -4.81
CA SER A 61 1.58 -1.98 -5.25
C SER A 61 0.38 -1.05 -5.13
N SER A 62 -0.61 -1.18 -6.03
CA SER A 62 -1.90 -0.51 -5.94
C SER A 62 -2.99 -1.36 -5.28
N PHE A 63 -2.63 -2.55 -4.79
CA PHE A 63 -3.51 -3.44 -4.01
C PHE A 63 -3.06 -3.59 -2.56
N ALA A 64 -1.76 -3.68 -2.32
CA ALA A 64 -1.24 -3.85 -0.97
C ALA A 64 -1.39 -2.58 -0.11
N GLY A 65 -1.57 -2.78 1.18
CA GLY A 65 -1.56 -1.72 2.19
C GLY A 65 -0.17 -1.44 2.75
N ASN A 66 0.08 -0.21 3.19
CA ASN A 66 1.35 0.22 3.74
C ASN A 66 1.59 -0.36 5.14
N PRO A 67 2.57 -1.25 5.33
CA PRO A 67 2.83 -1.86 6.64
C PRO A 67 3.21 -0.87 7.74
N TYR A 68 3.67 0.33 7.39
CA TYR A 68 3.96 1.37 8.37
C TYR A 68 2.72 1.89 9.10
N LEU A 69 1.53 1.76 8.50
CA LEU A 69 0.26 2.21 9.08
C LEU A 69 -0.37 1.19 10.04
N ILE A 70 0.19 -0.03 10.13
CA ILE A 70 -0.24 -1.03 11.11
C ILE A 70 0.09 -0.52 12.52
N ASP A 71 -0.91 -0.45 13.38
CA ASP A 71 -0.73 -0.03 14.77
C ASP A 71 -0.15 -1.15 15.62
N LEU A 72 0.88 -0.84 16.41
CA LEU A 72 1.58 -1.82 17.22
C LEU A 72 0.88 -2.08 18.57
N ASP A 73 0.18 -1.09 19.13
CA ASP A 73 -0.60 -1.28 20.36
C ASP A 73 -1.75 -2.25 20.12
N MET A 74 -2.44 -2.15 18.97
CA MET A 74 -3.46 -3.13 18.57
C MET A 74 -2.87 -4.54 18.42
N LEU A 75 -1.63 -4.68 17.95
CA LEU A 75 -0.95 -5.99 17.89
C LEU A 75 -0.57 -6.50 19.28
N ILE A 76 -0.30 -5.63 20.23
CA ILE A 76 -0.09 -6.01 21.65
C ILE A 76 -1.41 -6.48 22.26
N GLU A 77 -2.51 -5.77 22.06
CA GLU A 77 -3.86 -6.15 22.50
C GLU A 77 -4.31 -7.51 21.91
N ASP A 78 -3.98 -7.77 20.64
CA ASP A 78 -4.20 -9.05 19.98
C ASP A 78 -3.26 -10.18 20.48
N GLY A 79 -2.30 -9.90 21.37
CA GLY A 79 -1.30 -10.87 21.87
C GLY A 79 -0.22 -11.25 20.83
N LEU A 80 -0.13 -10.51 19.73
CA LEU A 80 0.86 -10.75 18.68
C LEU A 80 2.20 -10.05 18.95
N LEU A 81 2.22 -9.05 19.82
CA LEU A 81 3.43 -8.38 20.33
C LEU A 81 3.40 -8.28 21.84
N LYS A 82 4.54 -8.00 22.43
CA LYS A 82 4.67 -7.61 23.84
C LYS A 82 5.12 -6.16 23.88
N LYS A 83 4.72 -5.43 24.93
CA LYS A 83 5.06 -4.02 25.11
C LYS A 83 6.58 -3.79 25.15
N GLU A 84 7.30 -4.66 25.84
CA GLU A 84 8.76 -4.60 25.98
C GLU A 84 9.51 -4.77 24.64
N GLU A 85 8.82 -5.25 23.60
CA GLU A 85 9.42 -5.43 22.27
C GLU A 85 9.43 -4.16 21.43
N VAL A 86 8.69 -3.14 21.83
CA VAL A 86 8.47 -1.90 21.06
C VAL A 86 8.83 -0.62 21.82
N GLU A 87 8.83 -0.62 23.17
CA GLU A 87 8.98 0.59 24.00
C GLU A 87 10.38 1.18 23.97
N ASP A 88 11.43 0.37 23.82
CA ASP A 88 12.83 0.81 23.82
C ASP A 88 13.39 1.12 22.43
N ILE A 89 12.54 1.09 21.38
CA ILE A 89 12.98 1.32 20.01
C ILE A 89 13.00 2.83 19.73
N ASP A 90 14.10 3.28 19.14
CA ASP A 90 14.21 4.66 18.64
C ASP A 90 13.44 4.81 17.31
N TRP A 91 12.23 5.36 17.37
CA TRP A 91 11.38 5.62 16.23
C TRP A 91 11.58 7.01 15.59
N GLY A 92 12.45 7.84 16.16
CA GLY A 92 12.65 9.23 15.78
C GLY A 92 12.47 10.15 16.99
N LYS A 93 12.96 11.37 16.89
CA LYS A 93 12.92 12.38 17.98
C LYS A 93 12.12 13.63 17.61
N ASP A 94 11.73 13.77 16.36
CA ASP A 94 11.02 14.94 15.85
C ASP A 94 9.58 14.54 15.53
N ASP A 95 8.65 14.93 16.39
CA ASP A 95 7.23 14.64 16.23
C ASP A 95 6.60 15.34 15.01
N SER A 96 7.31 16.28 14.40
CA SER A 96 6.85 16.99 13.19
C SER A 96 7.25 16.30 11.89
N LYS A 97 8.09 15.26 11.95
CA LYS A 97 8.65 14.59 10.75
C LYS A 97 8.78 13.10 10.96
N VAL A 98 8.32 12.34 9.98
CA VAL A 98 8.54 10.90 9.91
C VAL A 98 10.00 10.60 9.53
N ASP A 99 10.71 9.86 10.37
CA ASP A 99 12.04 9.31 10.06
C ASP A 99 11.89 7.94 9.38
N TYR A 100 11.73 7.94 8.06
CA TYR A 100 11.58 6.71 7.28
C TYR A 100 12.80 5.78 7.37
N GLY A 101 14.00 6.30 7.64
CA GLY A 101 15.19 5.48 7.85
C GLY A 101 15.04 4.60 9.09
N LYS A 102 14.56 5.17 10.21
CA LYS A 102 14.30 4.43 11.45
C LYS A 102 13.11 3.48 11.30
N LEU A 103 12.06 3.89 10.60
CA LEU A 103 10.94 2.99 10.29
C LEU A 103 11.41 1.78 9.50
N TYR A 104 12.19 2.00 8.45
CA TYR A 104 12.74 0.93 7.62
C TYR A 104 13.61 -0.03 8.43
N ALA A 105 14.47 0.50 9.31
CA ALA A 105 15.36 -0.31 10.12
C ALA A 105 14.63 -1.15 11.19
N ASN A 106 13.52 -0.66 11.74
CA ASN A 106 12.91 -1.25 12.93
C ASN A 106 11.54 -1.92 12.66
N ARG A 107 10.68 -1.31 11.82
CA ARG A 107 9.27 -1.72 11.69
C ARG A 107 9.11 -3.16 11.22
N PHE A 108 9.86 -3.57 10.20
CA PHE A 108 9.73 -4.91 9.64
C PHE A 108 10.19 -5.99 10.61
N ALA A 109 11.24 -5.76 11.39
CA ALA A 109 11.69 -6.69 12.42
C ALA A 109 10.63 -6.92 13.52
N ILE A 110 9.89 -5.88 13.89
CA ILE A 110 8.77 -5.99 14.83
C ILE A 110 7.58 -6.72 14.21
N LEU A 111 7.20 -6.37 12.99
CA LEU A 111 6.11 -7.05 12.27
C LEU A 111 6.44 -8.54 12.03
N GLU A 112 7.70 -8.91 11.88
CA GLU A 112 8.11 -10.30 11.76
C GLU A 112 7.81 -11.11 13.04
N LYS A 113 8.01 -10.53 14.23
CA LYS A 113 7.64 -11.17 15.50
C LYS A 113 6.12 -11.40 15.56
N ALA A 114 5.32 -10.39 15.18
CA ALA A 114 3.87 -10.51 15.13
C ALA A 114 3.42 -11.58 14.13
N SER A 115 4.00 -11.60 12.93
CA SER A 115 3.74 -12.61 11.90
C SER A 115 4.02 -14.04 12.36
N ARG A 116 5.12 -14.26 13.09
CA ARG A 116 5.44 -15.58 13.64
C ARG A 116 4.42 -16.04 14.68
N ARG A 117 3.92 -15.14 15.53
CA ARG A 117 2.88 -15.47 16.53
C ARG A 117 1.52 -15.70 15.87
N LEU A 118 1.17 -14.92 14.85
CA LEU A 118 -0.03 -15.14 14.05
C LEU A 118 -0.06 -16.56 13.46
N ALA A 119 1.09 -17.10 13.00
CA ALA A 119 1.20 -18.46 12.51
C ALA A 119 0.75 -19.50 13.54
N SER A 120 1.05 -19.26 14.82
CA SER A 120 0.72 -20.18 15.91
C SER A 120 -0.76 -20.09 16.31
N ALA A 121 -1.43 -18.99 16.03
CA ALA A 121 -2.81 -18.73 16.40
C ALA A 121 -3.85 -19.47 15.53
N LYS A 122 -3.46 -20.01 14.36
CA LYS A 122 -4.34 -20.71 13.39
C LYS A 122 -5.65 -19.96 13.11
N SER A 123 -5.54 -18.66 12.82
CA SER A 123 -6.69 -17.79 12.61
C SER A 123 -7.48 -18.17 11.36
N GLU A 124 -8.76 -18.52 11.52
CA GLU A 124 -9.66 -18.78 10.38
C GLU A 124 -9.83 -17.53 9.51
N ASP A 125 -9.89 -16.34 10.12
CA ASP A 125 -9.98 -15.07 9.40
C ASP A 125 -8.77 -14.83 8.47
N TYR A 126 -7.58 -15.29 8.88
CA TYR A 126 -6.40 -15.22 8.02
C TYR A 126 -6.55 -16.12 6.78
N PHE A 127 -7.06 -17.33 6.92
CA PHE A 127 -7.27 -18.20 5.76
C PHE A 127 -8.38 -17.69 4.85
N THR A 128 -9.43 -17.11 5.41
CA THR A 128 -10.48 -16.42 4.63
C THR A 128 -9.89 -15.26 3.83
N PHE A 129 -9.06 -14.43 4.46
CA PHE A 129 -8.36 -13.33 3.79
C PHE A 129 -7.48 -13.82 2.63
N LEU A 130 -6.73 -14.92 2.81
CA LEU A 130 -5.90 -15.48 1.73
C LEU A 130 -6.75 -15.87 0.51
N GLU A 131 -7.92 -16.44 0.73
CA GLU A 131 -8.81 -16.84 -0.36
C GLU A 131 -9.50 -15.64 -1.02
N GLU A 132 -9.92 -14.63 -0.24
CA GLU A 132 -10.53 -13.40 -0.77
C GLU A 132 -9.55 -12.58 -1.62
N GLU A 133 -8.27 -12.53 -1.23
CA GLU A 133 -7.26 -11.68 -1.85
C GLU A 133 -6.26 -12.45 -2.76
N LYS A 134 -6.53 -13.71 -3.07
CA LYS A 134 -5.66 -14.62 -3.83
C LYS A 134 -5.23 -14.09 -5.20
N ASP A 135 -6.04 -13.22 -5.80
CA ASP A 135 -5.83 -12.70 -7.16
C ASP A 135 -4.66 -11.70 -7.28
N TRP A 136 -4.13 -11.20 -6.16
CA TRP A 136 -3.02 -10.24 -6.17
C TRP A 136 -1.99 -10.51 -5.05
N LEU A 137 -2.45 -11.06 -3.92
CA LEU A 137 -1.68 -11.11 -2.67
C LEU A 137 -0.40 -11.93 -2.80
N LYS A 138 -0.50 -13.12 -3.43
CA LYS A 138 0.63 -14.01 -3.61
C LYS A 138 1.69 -13.41 -4.53
N ASP A 139 1.28 -12.77 -5.61
CA ASP A 139 2.18 -12.12 -6.56
C ASP A 139 2.90 -10.94 -5.92
N TYR A 140 2.17 -10.09 -5.18
CA TYR A 140 2.76 -9.02 -4.40
C TYR A 140 3.75 -9.54 -3.35
N ALA A 141 3.38 -10.56 -2.60
CA ALA A 141 4.23 -11.14 -1.56
C ALA A 141 5.51 -11.76 -2.15
N THR A 142 5.41 -12.41 -3.31
CA THR A 142 6.55 -12.95 -4.06
C THR A 142 7.45 -11.82 -4.56
N PHE A 143 6.86 -10.77 -5.17
CA PHE A 143 7.61 -9.58 -5.60
C PHE A 143 8.42 -8.97 -4.45
N MET A 144 7.76 -8.75 -3.30
CA MET A 144 8.41 -8.15 -2.13
C MET A 144 9.50 -9.05 -1.54
N ALA A 145 9.30 -10.36 -1.51
CA ALA A 145 10.30 -11.31 -1.02
C ALA A 145 11.55 -11.31 -1.91
N ILE A 146 11.38 -11.33 -3.23
CA ILE A 146 12.51 -11.25 -4.19
C ILE A 146 13.19 -9.88 -4.08
N LYS A 147 12.42 -8.80 -4.00
CA LYS A 147 12.96 -7.44 -3.88
C LYS A 147 13.79 -7.27 -2.60
N GLU A 148 13.34 -7.81 -1.48
CA GLU A 148 14.07 -7.79 -0.21
C GLU A 148 15.38 -8.60 -0.31
N ASP A 149 15.34 -9.82 -0.84
CA ASP A 149 16.51 -10.68 -1.07
C ASP A 149 17.56 -9.99 -1.97
N ARG A 150 17.11 -9.13 -2.88
CA ARG A 150 17.93 -8.31 -3.77
C ARG A 150 18.16 -6.89 -3.27
N HIS A 151 18.08 -6.68 -1.94
CA HIS A 151 18.41 -5.41 -1.29
C HIS A 151 17.66 -4.19 -1.84
N GLY A 152 16.39 -4.36 -2.24
CA GLY A 152 15.54 -3.30 -2.77
C GLY A 152 15.80 -2.93 -4.23
N GLN A 153 16.64 -3.68 -4.95
CA GLN A 153 16.93 -3.44 -6.37
C GLN A 153 15.63 -3.40 -7.19
N PRO A 154 15.45 -2.41 -8.09
CA PRO A 154 14.29 -2.39 -9.00
C PRO A 154 14.17 -3.68 -9.83
N TRP A 155 12.93 -4.15 -10.03
CA TRP A 155 12.70 -5.41 -10.75
C TRP A 155 13.22 -5.38 -12.19
N SER A 156 13.26 -4.21 -12.83
CA SER A 156 13.85 -4.02 -14.16
C SER A 156 15.34 -4.33 -14.23
N GLN A 157 16.03 -4.39 -13.09
CA GLN A 157 17.45 -4.73 -12.97
C GLN A 157 17.66 -6.17 -12.47
N TRP A 158 16.60 -6.94 -12.23
CA TRP A 158 16.73 -8.35 -11.87
C TRP A 158 17.25 -9.17 -13.06
N PRO A 159 17.76 -10.37 -12.85
CA PRO A 159 18.05 -11.31 -13.92
C PRO A 159 16.85 -11.48 -14.84
N GLN A 160 17.09 -11.63 -16.14
CA GLN A 160 16.02 -11.65 -17.14
C GLN A 160 14.91 -12.66 -16.81
N GLN A 161 15.29 -13.83 -16.32
CA GLN A 161 14.34 -14.90 -15.94
C GLN A 161 13.39 -14.49 -14.81
N LEU A 162 13.77 -13.55 -13.93
CA LEU A 162 12.92 -13.05 -12.85
C LEU A 162 12.08 -11.84 -13.23
N ARG A 163 12.25 -11.30 -14.45
CA ARG A 163 11.40 -10.20 -14.96
C ARG A 163 10.08 -10.71 -15.51
N ASP A 164 10.02 -11.95 -15.92
CA ASP A 164 8.78 -12.66 -16.27
C ASP A 164 8.22 -13.34 -15.01
N HIS A 165 7.17 -12.77 -14.42
CA HIS A 165 6.56 -13.26 -13.19
C HIS A 165 5.99 -14.69 -13.32
N THR A 166 5.76 -15.19 -14.55
CA THR A 166 5.22 -16.53 -14.81
C THR A 166 6.29 -17.60 -14.98
N SER A 167 7.58 -17.22 -15.02
CA SER A 167 8.70 -18.14 -15.25
C SER A 167 8.83 -19.20 -14.16
N GLU A 168 9.47 -20.32 -14.49
CA GLU A 168 9.78 -21.37 -13.51
C GLU A 168 10.79 -20.87 -12.46
N GLU A 169 11.72 -20.00 -12.86
CA GLU A 169 12.69 -19.40 -11.96
C GLU A 169 12.03 -18.54 -10.87
N VAL A 170 10.96 -17.82 -11.20
CA VAL A 170 10.17 -17.09 -10.19
C VAL A 170 9.48 -18.05 -9.24
N LYS A 171 8.98 -19.19 -9.69
CA LYS A 171 8.37 -20.21 -8.84
C LYS A 171 9.40 -20.84 -7.91
N GLU A 172 10.61 -21.11 -8.41
CA GLU A 172 11.74 -21.62 -7.61
C GLU A 172 12.18 -20.60 -6.55
N GLU A 173 12.30 -19.32 -6.92
CA GLU A 173 12.60 -18.25 -5.97
C GLU A 173 11.50 -18.07 -4.92
N ALA A 174 10.23 -18.09 -5.32
CA ALA A 174 9.09 -18.04 -4.39
C ALA A 174 9.12 -19.20 -3.39
N TYR A 175 9.51 -20.41 -3.84
CA TYR A 175 9.68 -21.58 -2.94
C TYR A 175 10.89 -21.40 -2.02
N ARG A 176 12.03 -20.94 -2.54
CA ARG A 176 13.24 -20.65 -1.75
C ARG A 176 12.94 -19.60 -0.65
N LEU A 177 12.18 -18.58 -0.99
CA LEU A 177 11.83 -17.44 -0.13
C LEU A 177 10.47 -17.59 0.56
N ARG A 178 9.88 -18.80 0.59
CA ARG A 178 8.51 -19.03 1.06
C ARG A 178 8.20 -18.45 2.44
N GLU A 179 9.19 -18.41 3.35
CA GLU A 179 8.98 -17.81 4.67
C GLU A 179 8.78 -16.29 4.59
N ARG A 180 9.49 -15.62 3.66
CA ARG A 180 9.32 -14.19 3.40
C ARG A 180 8.03 -13.90 2.63
N VAL A 181 7.66 -14.73 1.66
CA VAL A 181 6.36 -14.64 0.98
C VAL A 181 5.24 -14.69 2.01
N VAL A 182 5.22 -15.69 2.87
CA VAL A 182 4.20 -15.83 3.93
C VAL A 182 4.25 -14.68 4.94
N PHE A 183 5.43 -14.12 5.22
CA PHE A 183 5.53 -12.91 6.05
C PHE A 183 4.78 -11.74 5.41
N TYR A 184 5.00 -11.47 4.11
CA TYR A 184 4.30 -10.38 3.41
C TYR A 184 2.79 -10.62 3.32
N GLU A 185 2.33 -11.84 3.11
CA GLU A 185 0.90 -12.19 3.17
C GLU A 185 0.29 -11.86 4.54
N ARG A 186 0.97 -12.22 5.63
CA ARG A 186 0.48 -11.99 7.00
C ARG A 186 0.42 -10.53 7.37
N ILE A 187 1.42 -9.72 6.99
CA ILE A 187 1.36 -8.28 7.30
C ILE A 187 0.26 -7.57 6.50
N GLN A 188 -0.06 -8.05 5.28
CA GLN A 188 -1.22 -7.55 4.54
C GLN A 188 -2.55 -7.91 5.22
N TYR A 189 -2.66 -9.09 5.80
CA TYR A 189 -3.80 -9.45 6.64
C TYR A 189 -3.93 -8.54 7.87
N LEU A 190 -2.84 -8.26 8.57
CA LEU A 190 -2.85 -7.36 9.75
C LEU A 190 -3.28 -5.95 9.35
N PHE A 191 -2.78 -5.44 8.22
CA PHE A 191 -3.23 -4.17 7.66
C PHE A 191 -4.72 -4.17 7.36
N ALA A 192 -5.20 -5.17 6.60
CA ALA A 192 -6.60 -5.29 6.20
C ALA A 192 -7.55 -5.37 7.42
N LYS A 193 -7.16 -6.13 8.46
CA LYS A 193 -7.91 -6.23 9.71
C LYS A 193 -8.11 -4.86 10.36
N GLN A 194 -7.04 -4.07 10.46
CA GLN A 194 -7.08 -2.78 11.15
C GLN A 194 -7.82 -1.71 10.34
N ILE A 195 -7.59 -1.58 9.04
CA ILE A 195 -8.31 -0.59 8.22
C ILE A 195 -9.80 -0.91 8.10
N LYS A 196 -10.18 -2.21 8.00
CA LYS A 196 -11.59 -2.62 8.00
C LYS A 196 -12.27 -2.26 9.32
N ALA A 197 -11.60 -2.45 10.46
CA ALA A 197 -12.11 -2.07 11.77
C ALA A 197 -12.27 -0.54 11.90
N LEU A 198 -11.27 0.25 11.46
CA LEU A 198 -11.32 1.70 11.48
C LEU A 198 -12.46 2.25 10.60
N LYS A 199 -12.60 1.72 9.36
CA LYS A 199 -13.69 2.10 8.45
C LYS A 199 -15.06 1.80 9.06
N LYS A 200 -15.21 0.63 9.68
CA LYS A 200 -16.46 0.27 10.37
C LYS A 200 -16.77 1.28 11.46
N TYR A 201 -15.81 1.60 12.33
CA TYR A 201 -15.99 2.59 13.40
C TYR A 201 -16.35 3.97 12.86
N ALA A 202 -15.67 4.44 11.80
CA ALA A 202 -15.99 5.70 11.14
C ALA A 202 -17.45 5.73 10.67
N ASN A 203 -17.89 4.69 9.97
CA ASN A 203 -19.25 4.60 9.44
C ASN A 203 -20.32 4.55 10.57
N GLU A 204 -20.07 3.82 11.65
CA GLU A 204 -20.95 3.77 12.84
C GLU A 204 -21.06 5.14 13.51
N ASN A 205 -20.07 6.01 13.38
CA ASN A 205 -20.07 7.38 13.87
C ASN A 205 -20.51 8.43 12.82
N GLY A 206 -21.02 7.98 11.67
CA GLY A 206 -21.54 8.87 10.61
C GLY A 206 -20.46 9.52 9.76
N ILE A 207 -19.20 9.11 9.89
CA ILE A 207 -18.06 9.57 9.08
C ILE A 207 -17.82 8.60 7.93
N LYS A 208 -17.73 9.13 6.71
CA LYS A 208 -17.36 8.37 5.51
C LYS A 208 -15.91 8.64 5.17
N ILE A 209 -15.19 7.60 4.76
CA ILE A 209 -13.81 7.70 4.33
C ILE A 209 -13.75 7.96 2.82
N ILE A 210 -13.03 9.00 2.42
CA ILE A 210 -12.65 9.25 1.02
C ILE A 210 -11.23 8.72 0.84
N GLY A 211 -11.08 7.67 0.03
CA GLY A 211 -9.79 7.15 -0.41
C GLY A 211 -9.28 7.90 -1.64
N ASP A 212 -8.02 7.70 -1.96
CA ASP A 212 -7.35 8.31 -3.10
C ASP A 212 -6.73 7.22 -3.99
N LEU A 213 -7.09 7.24 -5.27
CA LEU A 213 -6.60 6.30 -6.27
C LEU A 213 -5.62 7.03 -7.20
N PRO A 214 -4.31 6.80 -7.08
CA PRO A 214 -3.34 7.34 -8.01
C PRO A 214 -3.67 6.92 -9.43
N PHE A 215 -3.61 7.83 -10.41
CA PHE A 215 -3.81 7.47 -11.82
C PHE A 215 -2.66 6.58 -12.29
N TYR A 216 -1.44 7.07 -12.21
CA TYR A 216 -0.26 6.34 -12.65
C TYR A 216 0.23 5.33 -11.60
N ILE A 217 0.92 4.30 -12.11
CA ILE A 217 1.53 3.23 -11.31
C ILE A 217 3.05 3.41 -11.32
N ALA A 218 3.71 3.20 -10.18
CA ALA A 218 5.15 3.24 -10.12
C ALA A 218 5.77 2.16 -11.01
N SER A 219 6.80 2.52 -11.78
CA SER A 219 7.50 1.57 -12.64
C SER A 219 8.09 0.38 -11.88
N ASP A 220 8.56 0.64 -10.65
CA ASP A 220 9.09 -0.37 -9.74
C ASP A 220 8.00 -0.82 -8.77
N SER A 221 7.02 -1.55 -9.28
CA SER A 221 5.89 -2.09 -8.51
C SER A 221 5.55 -3.51 -8.92
N SER A 222 4.86 -4.23 -8.04
CA SER A 222 4.31 -5.54 -8.35
C SER A 222 3.28 -5.49 -9.47
N ASP A 223 2.54 -4.39 -9.59
CA ASP A 223 1.54 -4.21 -10.64
C ASP A 223 2.17 -4.22 -12.04
N VAL A 224 3.26 -3.45 -12.23
CA VAL A 224 3.95 -3.39 -13.52
C VAL A 224 4.72 -4.69 -13.79
N TRP A 225 5.25 -5.36 -12.77
CA TRP A 225 5.91 -6.65 -12.91
C TRP A 225 4.94 -7.77 -13.30
N VAL A 226 3.73 -7.81 -12.70
CA VAL A 226 2.72 -8.86 -12.93
C VAL A 226 1.89 -8.60 -14.17
N SER A 227 1.56 -7.34 -14.44
CA SER A 227 0.63 -6.94 -15.51
C SER A 227 1.31 -5.97 -16.48
N SER A 228 2.54 -6.30 -16.90
CA SER A 228 3.35 -5.44 -17.78
C SER A 228 2.66 -5.16 -19.12
N GLU A 229 1.77 -6.06 -19.56
CA GLU A 229 0.95 -5.93 -20.77
C GLU A 229 -0.09 -4.80 -20.69
N GLN A 230 -0.38 -4.28 -19.50
CA GLN A 230 -1.28 -3.12 -19.33
C GLN A 230 -0.59 -1.78 -19.63
N PHE A 231 0.71 -1.81 -19.91
CA PHE A 231 1.55 -0.62 -20.06
C PHE A 231 2.30 -0.63 -21.39
N LEU A 232 2.61 0.58 -21.91
CA LEU A 232 3.44 0.73 -23.12
C LEU A 232 4.90 0.39 -22.80
N MET A 233 5.19 -0.90 -22.81
CA MET A 233 6.50 -1.48 -22.55
C MET A 233 6.98 -2.32 -23.73
N ASP A 234 8.29 -2.46 -23.86
CA ASP A 234 8.90 -3.40 -24.79
C ASP A 234 8.78 -4.82 -24.24
N GLU A 235 8.12 -5.71 -24.95
CA GLU A 235 7.79 -7.07 -24.50
C GLU A 235 9.03 -7.93 -24.25
N ALA A 236 10.12 -7.72 -25.03
CA ALA A 236 11.33 -8.54 -24.94
C ALA A 236 12.27 -8.11 -23.82
N THR A 237 12.34 -6.80 -23.58
CA THR A 237 13.28 -6.21 -22.59
C THR A 237 12.62 -5.77 -21.30
N HIS A 238 11.29 -5.72 -21.26
CA HIS A 238 10.48 -5.12 -20.19
C HIS A 238 10.89 -3.67 -19.88
N SER A 239 11.36 -2.94 -20.89
CA SER A 239 11.72 -1.53 -20.75
C SER A 239 10.52 -0.63 -21.05
N ILE A 240 10.38 0.46 -20.27
CA ILE A 240 9.33 1.46 -20.46
C ILE A 240 9.62 2.25 -21.72
N GLN A 241 8.68 2.29 -22.67
CA GLN A 241 8.81 3.03 -23.92
C GLN A 241 8.49 4.52 -23.72
N TYR A 242 7.48 4.83 -22.94
CA TYR A 242 7.03 6.20 -22.66
C TYR A 242 6.77 6.38 -21.18
N VAL A 243 7.10 7.56 -20.66
CA VAL A 243 6.88 7.90 -19.24
C VAL A 243 5.96 9.10 -19.10
N SER A 244 5.21 9.09 -18.03
CA SER A 244 4.32 10.18 -17.63
C SER A 244 5.08 11.43 -17.18
N GLY A 245 4.43 12.58 -17.31
CA GLY A 245 4.93 13.86 -16.84
C GLY A 245 3.94 14.99 -17.09
N MET A 246 4.25 16.17 -16.59
CA MET A 246 3.56 17.41 -16.89
C MET A 246 4.39 18.27 -17.86
N PRO A 247 3.77 18.84 -18.90
CA PRO A 247 4.43 19.83 -19.75
C PRO A 247 4.79 21.08 -18.94
N VAL A 248 5.58 21.96 -19.55
CA VAL A 248 5.88 23.29 -18.99
C VAL A 248 4.59 24.09 -18.79
N ASP A 249 4.48 24.70 -17.63
CA ASP A 249 3.40 25.60 -17.26
C ASP A 249 3.94 26.83 -16.49
N GLY A 250 3.06 27.73 -16.07
CA GLY A 250 3.45 28.95 -15.34
C GLY A 250 4.10 28.69 -13.97
N ALA A 251 3.85 27.55 -13.35
CA ALA A 251 4.43 27.16 -12.06
C ALA A 251 5.68 26.28 -12.24
N ASN A 252 5.76 25.54 -13.35
CA ASN A 252 6.85 24.61 -13.66
C ASN A 252 7.45 24.90 -15.05
N PRO A 253 8.35 25.87 -15.16
CA PRO A 253 8.89 26.31 -16.46
C PRO A 253 9.74 25.24 -17.17
N ASN A 254 10.13 24.17 -16.47
CA ASN A 254 10.87 23.04 -17.03
C ASN A 254 9.99 21.78 -17.23
N GLY A 255 8.69 21.87 -16.91
CA GLY A 255 7.86 20.67 -16.78
C GLY A 255 8.29 19.75 -15.64
N HIS A 256 7.58 18.64 -15.49
CA HIS A 256 7.91 17.65 -14.47
C HIS A 256 7.75 16.23 -15.04
N LYS A 257 8.81 15.45 -15.04
CA LYS A 257 8.80 14.05 -15.45
C LYS A 257 8.55 13.18 -14.22
N TRP A 258 7.42 12.46 -14.20
CA TRP A 258 7.05 11.58 -13.08
C TRP A 258 7.69 10.19 -13.19
N GLY A 259 7.95 9.71 -14.41
CA GLY A 259 8.68 8.46 -14.63
C GLY A 259 7.83 7.19 -14.56
N ASN A 260 6.51 7.31 -14.40
CA ASN A 260 5.61 6.16 -14.44
C ASN A 260 5.38 5.70 -15.89
N PRO A 261 5.19 4.41 -16.18
CA PRO A 261 4.81 3.94 -17.50
C PRO A 261 3.43 4.46 -17.90
N LEU A 262 3.22 4.67 -19.20
CA LEU A 262 1.90 4.97 -19.73
C LEU A 262 1.11 3.67 -19.93
N PHE A 263 -0.21 3.77 -19.80
CA PHE A 263 -1.13 2.66 -20.04
C PHE A 263 -1.29 2.38 -21.55
N ASP A 264 -1.37 1.10 -21.89
CA ASP A 264 -1.82 0.65 -23.23
C ASP A 264 -3.36 0.61 -23.24
N TRP A 265 -3.96 1.75 -23.59
CA TRP A 265 -5.42 1.89 -23.59
C TRP A 265 -6.11 0.98 -24.60
N ASP A 266 -5.48 0.69 -25.75
CA ASP A 266 -6.06 -0.20 -26.76
C ASP A 266 -6.20 -1.62 -26.20
N ARG A 267 -5.19 -2.09 -25.47
CA ARG A 267 -5.22 -3.37 -24.78
C ARG A 267 -6.21 -3.40 -23.62
N ILE A 268 -6.19 -2.38 -22.81
CA ILE A 268 -7.11 -2.24 -21.66
C ILE A 268 -8.56 -2.27 -22.12
N GLU A 269 -8.90 -1.60 -23.23
CA GLU A 269 -10.24 -1.64 -23.83
C GLU A 269 -10.61 -3.05 -24.32
N GLN A 270 -9.70 -3.75 -25.02
CA GLN A 270 -9.91 -5.12 -25.47
C GLN A 270 -10.20 -6.08 -24.31
N GLU A 271 -9.57 -5.87 -23.18
CA GLU A 271 -9.77 -6.61 -21.93
C GLU A 271 -10.97 -6.11 -21.10
N GLN A 272 -11.76 -5.16 -21.65
CA GLN A 272 -12.94 -4.58 -20.99
C GLN A 272 -12.61 -3.95 -19.63
N TYR A 273 -11.47 -3.28 -19.52
CA TYR A 273 -11.00 -2.56 -18.31
C TYR A 273 -10.93 -3.42 -17.03
N LYS A 274 -10.78 -4.74 -17.15
CA LYS A 274 -10.84 -5.69 -16.02
C LYS A 274 -9.88 -5.33 -14.90
N TRP A 275 -8.64 -4.98 -15.24
CA TRP A 275 -7.63 -4.59 -14.27
C TRP A 275 -8.04 -3.31 -13.51
N TRP A 276 -8.53 -2.30 -14.20
CA TRP A 276 -9.01 -1.05 -13.59
C TRP A 276 -10.22 -1.26 -12.69
N ILE A 277 -11.18 -2.08 -13.13
CA ILE A 277 -12.37 -2.43 -12.34
C ILE A 277 -11.95 -3.16 -11.07
N LYS A 278 -11.03 -4.12 -11.16
CA LYS A 278 -10.48 -4.86 -10.02
C LYS A 278 -9.82 -3.90 -9.03
N ARG A 279 -8.95 -3.01 -9.51
CA ARG A 279 -8.26 -2.00 -8.70
C ARG A 279 -9.22 -1.06 -7.98
N ALA A 280 -10.22 -0.53 -8.69
CA ALA A 280 -11.22 0.35 -8.07
C ALA A 280 -12.08 -0.38 -7.03
N LYS A 281 -12.51 -1.62 -7.30
CA LYS A 281 -13.25 -2.45 -6.35
C LYS A 281 -12.43 -2.75 -5.09
N HIS A 282 -11.13 -3.05 -5.25
CA HIS A 282 -10.26 -3.31 -4.12
C HIS A 282 -10.09 -2.05 -3.26
N ALA A 283 -9.82 -0.89 -3.85
CA ALA A 283 -9.69 0.37 -3.12
C ALA A 283 -10.95 0.71 -2.30
N LEU A 284 -12.15 0.40 -2.82
CA LEU A 284 -13.43 0.60 -2.12
C LEU A 284 -13.63 -0.32 -0.90
N GLN A 285 -12.80 -1.34 -0.71
CA GLN A 285 -12.82 -2.10 0.55
C GLN A 285 -12.37 -1.22 1.73
N TRP A 286 -11.47 -0.26 1.50
CA TRP A 286 -10.87 0.59 2.52
C TRP A 286 -11.55 1.97 2.67
N CYS A 287 -12.38 2.38 1.71
CA CYS A 287 -13.06 3.67 1.71
C CYS A 287 -14.51 3.55 1.27
N ASP A 288 -15.28 4.62 1.43
CA ASP A 288 -16.70 4.72 1.04
C ASP A 288 -16.87 5.50 -0.26
N VAL A 289 -15.92 6.38 -0.52
CA VAL A 289 -15.86 7.23 -1.72
C VAL A 289 -14.43 7.19 -2.24
N LEU A 290 -14.28 7.06 -3.54
CA LEU A 290 -12.97 7.01 -4.18
C LEU A 290 -12.73 8.32 -4.96
N ARG A 291 -11.68 9.06 -4.56
CA ARG A 291 -11.15 10.16 -5.35
C ARG A 291 -10.27 9.56 -6.45
N ILE A 292 -10.54 9.94 -7.68
CA ILE A 292 -9.68 9.58 -8.83
C ILE A 292 -8.76 10.78 -9.08
N ASP A 293 -7.46 10.55 -8.88
CA ASP A 293 -6.44 11.55 -9.15
C ASP A 293 -6.22 11.73 -10.65
N HIS A 294 -5.75 12.89 -11.07
CA HIS A 294 -5.37 13.19 -12.46
C HIS A 294 -6.37 12.73 -13.51
N PHE A 295 -7.67 13.00 -13.32
CA PHE A 295 -8.77 12.52 -14.15
C PHE A 295 -8.61 12.82 -15.65
N GLN A 296 -7.89 13.87 -16.00
CA GLN A 296 -7.56 14.21 -17.39
C GLN A 296 -6.68 13.16 -18.10
N GLY A 297 -6.12 12.20 -17.39
CA GLY A 297 -5.32 11.12 -17.95
C GLY A 297 -6.15 10.01 -18.60
N TYR A 298 -7.47 9.98 -18.26
CA TYR A 298 -8.43 9.07 -18.90
C TYR A 298 -8.93 9.72 -20.19
#